data_9f8d35bce70a832df8231a4f8ceef7fd
#
_entry.id   9f8d35bce70a832df8231a4f8ceef7fd
#
_cell.length_a   1.000
_cell.length_b   1.000
_cell.length_c   1.000
_cell.angle_alpha   90.00
_cell.angle_beta   90.00
_cell.angle_gamma   90.00
#
_symmetry.space_group_name_H-M   'P 1'
#
loop_
_entity.id
_entity.type
_entity.pdbx_description
1 polymer ?
#
loop_
_entity_poly.entity_id
_entity_poly.type
_entity_poly.pdbx_seq_one_letter_code
_entity_poly.pdbx_strand_id
1 'polypeptide(L)'
;MKLHHLKPAEGAKKDRKRVGRGRAGAGGKTAGRGTKGWGARHNPKPGFEGGQMPFQRRVPKLKGFTNPNRVEYAVVNVETLAKYFDREVDPAALYAHGLAHKGRPVKVLARGELDKALTVRAHAFSGAAKAKIEQAGGTAELVG
;
A
#
# COMPACT_ATOMS: atom_id res chain seq x y z
N MET A 1 -23.83 30.98 -0.47
CA MET A 1 -23.13 30.25 -1.54
C MET A 1 -24.18 29.67 -2.47
N LYS A 2 -24.10 29.93 -3.78
CA LYS A 2 -25.06 29.43 -4.78
C LYS A 2 -24.41 28.29 -5.56
N LEU A 3 -25.22 27.37 -6.13
CA LEU A 3 -24.75 26.18 -6.87
C LEU A 3 -23.71 26.48 -7.96
N HIS A 4 -23.86 27.60 -8.67
CA HIS A 4 -22.91 28.02 -9.69
C HIS A 4 -21.56 28.55 -9.17
N HIS A 5 -21.43 28.74 -7.84
CA HIS A 5 -20.16 29.09 -7.21
C HIS A 5 -19.30 27.85 -6.85
N LEU A 6 -19.88 26.65 -6.97
CA LEU A 6 -19.14 25.41 -6.73
C LEU A 6 -18.13 25.18 -7.86
N LYS A 7 -16.86 25.34 -7.58
CA LYS A 7 -15.75 25.09 -8.50
C LYS A 7 -14.83 24.04 -7.88
N PRO A 8 -14.27 23.15 -8.70
CA PRO A 8 -13.22 22.26 -8.21
C PRO A 8 -12.02 23.08 -7.73
N ALA A 9 -11.24 22.52 -6.80
CA ALA A 9 -10.01 23.16 -6.35
C ALA A 9 -9.08 23.49 -7.54
N GLU A 10 -8.30 24.54 -7.41
CA GLU A 10 -7.36 24.97 -8.44
C GLU A 10 -6.37 23.83 -8.75
N GLY A 11 -6.18 23.54 -10.05
CA GLY A 11 -5.35 22.42 -10.51
C GLY A 11 -6.00 21.03 -10.51
N ALA A 12 -7.21 20.86 -9.94
CA ALA A 12 -7.93 19.58 -9.94
C ALA A 12 -8.44 19.18 -11.33
N LYS A 13 -8.64 20.14 -12.21
CA LYS A 13 -8.99 19.90 -13.62
C LYS A 13 -7.91 20.48 -14.51
N LYS A 14 -7.39 19.64 -15.40
CA LYS A 14 -6.48 20.05 -16.49
C LYS A 14 -7.15 19.77 -17.81
N ASP A 15 -7.05 20.71 -18.75
CA ASP A 15 -7.53 20.49 -20.11
C ASP A 15 -6.74 19.35 -20.76
N ARG A 16 -7.47 18.47 -21.44
CA ARG A 16 -6.87 17.35 -22.17
C ARG A 16 -6.01 17.90 -23.32
N LYS A 17 -4.74 17.50 -23.38
CA LYS A 17 -3.85 17.85 -24.49
C LYS A 17 -4.45 17.36 -25.82
N ARG A 18 -4.75 18.32 -26.70
CA ARG A 18 -5.29 18.07 -28.03
C ARG A 18 -4.11 17.88 -29.00
N VAL A 19 -4.02 16.71 -29.61
CA VAL A 19 -2.95 16.36 -30.56
C VAL A 19 -3.51 16.21 -31.97
N GLY A 20 -2.64 16.31 -33.00
CA GLY A 20 -3.04 16.17 -34.40
C GLY A 20 -3.94 17.32 -34.90
N ARG A 21 -3.80 18.54 -34.36
CA ARG A 21 -4.54 19.75 -34.78
C ARG A 21 -3.59 20.75 -35.48
N GLY A 22 -3.26 20.46 -36.76
CA GLY A 22 -2.30 21.24 -37.53
C GLY A 22 -0.86 20.83 -37.31
N ARG A 23 0.07 21.66 -37.72
CA ARG A 23 1.53 21.43 -37.67
C ARG A 23 2.23 22.07 -36.47
N ALA A 24 1.60 23.03 -35.83
CA ALA A 24 2.20 23.75 -34.72
C ALA A 24 2.16 22.99 -33.40
N GLY A 25 3.20 23.20 -32.57
CA GLY A 25 3.31 22.64 -31.23
C GLY A 25 3.80 21.19 -31.18
N ALA A 26 4.11 20.72 -29.97
CA ALA A 26 4.73 19.41 -29.70
C ALA A 26 3.83 18.18 -30.00
N GLY A 27 2.62 18.38 -30.46
CA GLY A 27 1.67 17.31 -30.80
C GLY A 27 1.02 17.50 -32.16
N GLY A 28 1.57 18.37 -33.02
CA GLY A 28 1.09 18.58 -34.39
C GLY A 28 1.44 17.42 -35.33
N LYS A 29 0.91 17.46 -36.57
CA LYS A 29 1.14 16.50 -37.64
C LYS A 29 0.90 15.05 -37.24
N THR A 30 1.89 14.36 -36.70
CA THR A 30 1.85 12.93 -36.38
C THR A 30 1.46 12.61 -34.92
N ALA A 31 1.07 13.64 -34.16
CA ALA A 31 0.69 13.51 -32.74
C ALA A 31 1.75 12.84 -31.84
N GLY A 32 3.03 12.94 -32.20
CA GLY A 32 4.14 12.31 -31.49
C GLY A 32 4.35 10.82 -31.79
N ARG A 33 3.65 10.24 -32.79
CA ARG A 33 3.76 8.80 -33.14
C ARG A 33 4.82 8.46 -34.18
N GLY A 34 5.47 9.46 -34.76
CA GLY A 34 6.43 9.28 -35.84
C GLY A 34 5.77 9.02 -37.20
N THR A 35 6.53 8.59 -38.22
CA THR A 35 6.09 8.56 -39.63
C THR A 35 5.62 7.20 -40.04
N LYS A 36 5.99 6.11 -39.75
CA LYS A 36 5.58 4.75 -40.15
C LYS A 36 5.77 3.81 -38.95
N GLY A 37 5.31 2.59 -39.09
CA GLY A 37 5.45 1.57 -38.07
C GLY A 37 4.15 1.23 -37.35
N TRP A 38 4.18 0.14 -36.61
CA TRP A 38 3.01 -0.38 -35.92
C TRP A 38 2.46 0.56 -34.85
N GLY A 39 3.35 1.16 -34.04
CA GLY A 39 2.96 2.13 -33.01
C GLY A 39 2.29 3.39 -33.56
N ALA A 40 2.49 3.75 -34.84
CA ALA A 40 1.82 4.86 -35.50
C ALA A 40 0.39 4.51 -35.95
N ARG A 41 0.07 3.25 -36.17
CA ARG A 41 -1.21 2.74 -36.66
C ARG A 41 -2.11 2.23 -35.53
N HIS A 42 -1.56 1.49 -34.63
CA HIS A 42 -2.24 0.88 -33.50
C HIS A 42 -1.44 1.06 -32.21
N ASN A 43 -2.05 0.77 -31.08
CA ASN A 43 -1.33 0.62 -29.81
C ASN A 43 -0.96 -0.88 -29.68
N PRO A 44 0.32 -1.24 -29.82
CA PRO A 44 0.74 -2.62 -29.61
C PRO A 44 0.38 -3.07 -28.19
N LYS A 45 -0.09 -4.29 -28.07
CA LYS A 45 -0.40 -4.86 -26.74
C LYS A 45 0.90 -4.96 -25.91
N PRO A 46 0.88 -4.59 -24.63
CA PRO A 46 2.03 -4.79 -23.76
C PRO A 46 2.48 -6.25 -23.79
N GLY A 47 3.81 -6.47 -23.89
CA GLY A 47 4.38 -7.81 -23.93
C GLY A 47 4.29 -8.54 -25.27
N PHE A 48 3.92 -7.85 -26.37
CA PHE A 48 4.00 -8.44 -27.71
C PHE A 48 5.44 -8.41 -28.23
N GLU A 49 5.97 -9.58 -28.58
CA GLU A 49 7.35 -9.79 -29.02
C GLU A 49 7.46 -10.13 -30.53
N GLY A 50 6.64 -9.48 -31.36
CA GLY A 50 6.74 -9.62 -32.82
C GLY A 50 6.35 -11.00 -33.37
N GLY A 51 5.62 -11.83 -32.64
CA GLY A 51 5.23 -13.20 -33.00
C GLY A 51 6.09 -14.27 -32.33
N GLN A 52 7.21 -13.91 -31.71
CA GLN A 52 7.96 -14.80 -30.83
C GLN A 52 7.11 -15.15 -29.61
N MET A 53 7.29 -16.35 -29.04
CA MET A 53 6.61 -16.74 -27.79
C MET A 53 6.95 -15.74 -26.69
N PRO A 54 5.97 -15.03 -26.11
CA PRO A 54 6.20 -14.02 -25.09
C PRO A 54 6.94 -14.58 -23.86
N PHE A 55 7.78 -13.77 -23.25
CA PHE A 55 8.58 -14.16 -22.09
C PHE A 55 7.77 -14.84 -20.98
N GLN A 56 6.58 -14.32 -20.69
CA GLN A 56 5.65 -14.89 -19.70
C GLN A 56 5.24 -16.33 -19.97
N ARG A 57 5.29 -16.79 -21.24
CA ARG A 57 5.01 -18.18 -21.63
C ARG A 57 6.25 -19.06 -21.65
N ARG A 58 7.44 -18.46 -21.72
CA ARG A 58 8.73 -19.19 -21.67
C ARG A 58 9.15 -19.51 -20.23
N VAL A 59 8.68 -18.71 -19.26
CA VAL A 59 9.00 -18.92 -17.84
C VAL A 59 8.24 -20.13 -17.32
N PRO A 60 8.88 -21.08 -16.62
CA PRO A 60 8.20 -22.21 -15.98
C PRO A 60 7.12 -21.72 -15.00
N LYS A 61 6.03 -22.46 -14.90
CA LYS A 61 5.01 -22.19 -13.89
C LYS A 61 5.60 -22.36 -12.49
N LEU A 62 5.27 -21.45 -11.60
CA LEU A 62 5.64 -21.58 -10.18
C LEU A 62 5.01 -22.84 -9.61
N LYS A 63 5.83 -23.63 -8.89
CA LYS A 63 5.38 -24.82 -8.15
C LYS A 63 4.79 -24.39 -6.81
N GLY A 64 3.93 -25.22 -6.25
CA GLY A 64 3.31 -25.01 -4.95
C GLY A 64 1.87 -24.49 -5.05
N PHE A 65 1.34 -24.08 -3.93
CA PHE A 65 -0.01 -23.56 -3.78
C PHE A 65 -0.04 -22.42 -2.76
N THR A 66 -1.05 -21.59 -2.84
CA THR A 66 -1.31 -20.56 -1.83
C THR A 66 -2.28 -21.15 -0.80
N ASN A 67 -1.89 -21.18 0.48
CA ASN A 67 -2.77 -21.65 1.55
C ASN A 67 -3.97 -20.69 1.72
N PRO A 68 -5.22 -21.13 1.42
CA PRO A 68 -6.40 -20.29 1.56
C PRO A 68 -6.75 -19.95 3.02
N ASN A 69 -6.29 -20.77 3.98
CA ASN A 69 -6.53 -20.58 5.41
C ASN A 69 -5.41 -19.78 6.10
N ARG A 70 -4.55 -19.11 5.36
CA ARG A 70 -3.49 -18.28 5.92
C ARG A 70 -4.08 -17.04 6.61
N VAL A 71 -3.85 -16.95 7.92
CA VAL A 71 -4.16 -15.74 8.70
C VAL A 71 -2.99 -14.77 8.61
N GLU A 72 -3.23 -13.60 8.01
CA GLU A 72 -2.23 -12.54 7.94
C GLU A 72 -2.45 -11.52 9.05
N TYR A 73 -1.45 -11.37 9.91
CA TYR A 73 -1.46 -10.38 10.97
C TYR A 73 -0.94 -9.03 10.49
N ALA A 74 -1.57 -7.95 10.99
CA ALA A 74 -0.97 -6.62 10.96
C ALA A 74 0.11 -6.56 12.04
N VAL A 75 1.35 -6.34 11.63
CA VAL A 75 2.50 -6.34 12.55
C VAL A 75 2.74 -4.93 13.08
N VAL A 76 2.85 -4.80 14.40
CA VAL A 76 3.23 -3.56 15.08
C VAL A 76 4.43 -3.84 16.00
N ASN A 77 5.45 -2.99 15.98
CA ASN A 77 6.63 -3.14 16.80
C ASN A 77 6.51 -2.36 18.13
N VAL A 78 7.17 -2.84 19.17
CA VAL A 78 7.20 -2.20 20.51
C VAL A 78 7.68 -0.75 20.43
N GLU A 79 8.67 -0.45 19.61
CA GLU A 79 9.16 0.91 19.35
C GLU A 79 8.05 1.86 18.88
N THR A 80 7.18 1.35 17.99
CA THR A 80 6.04 2.13 17.48
C THR A 80 5.03 2.39 18.59
N LEU A 81 4.78 1.42 19.47
CA LEU A 81 3.89 1.59 20.61
C LEU A 81 4.43 2.64 21.57
N ALA A 82 5.72 2.59 21.91
CA ALA A 82 6.38 3.57 22.79
C ALA A 82 6.30 5.01 22.25
N LYS A 83 6.31 5.17 20.92
CA LYS A 83 6.26 6.47 20.25
C LYS A 83 4.88 7.11 20.24
N TYR A 84 3.82 6.31 20.07
CA TYR A 84 2.47 6.83 19.84
C TYR A 84 1.53 6.70 21.04
N PHE A 85 1.88 5.91 22.06
CA PHE A 85 1.01 5.65 23.20
C PHE A 85 1.75 5.83 24.53
N ASP A 86 0.99 6.26 25.55
CA ASP A 86 1.54 6.52 26.88
C ASP A 86 1.01 5.57 27.98
N ARG A 87 -0.14 4.92 27.78
CA ARG A 87 -0.75 4.03 28.80
C ARG A 87 -1.38 2.78 28.23
N GLU A 88 -2.49 2.93 27.48
CA GLU A 88 -3.29 1.82 26.99
C GLU A 88 -3.22 1.75 25.46
N VAL A 89 -3.14 0.54 24.93
CA VAL A 89 -3.06 0.26 23.51
C VAL A 89 -4.08 -0.82 23.17
N ASP A 90 -5.16 -0.41 22.51
CA ASP A 90 -6.19 -1.32 21.99
C ASP A 90 -6.03 -1.48 20.47
N PRO A 91 -6.48 -2.60 19.88
CA PRO A 91 -6.50 -2.77 18.43
C PRO A 91 -7.26 -1.65 17.71
N ALA A 92 -8.35 -1.14 18.30
CA ALA A 92 -9.13 -0.03 17.75
C ALA A 92 -8.30 1.26 17.66
N ALA A 93 -7.50 1.56 18.67
CA ALA A 93 -6.60 2.71 18.69
C ALA A 93 -5.49 2.57 17.62
N LEU A 94 -4.93 1.36 17.44
CA LEU A 94 -3.95 1.09 16.39
C LEU A 94 -4.51 1.30 14.99
N TYR A 95 -5.76 0.92 14.75
CA TYR A 95 -6.45 1.17 13.48
C TYR A 95 -6.75 2.66 13.27
N ALA A 96 -7.10 3.40 14.32
CA ALA A 96 -7.37 4.83 14.25
C ALA A 96 -6.10 5.63 13.92
N HIS A 97 -4.96 5.26 14.50
CA HIS A 97 -3.66 5.85 14.19
C HIS A 97 -3.04 5.37 12.86
N GLY A 98 -3.68 4.45 12.14
CA GLY A 98 -3.16 3.90 10.88
C GLY A 98 -1.92 3.00 11.04
N LEU A 99 -1.62 2.55 12.26
CA LEU A 99 -0.48 1.68 12.58
C LEU A 99 -0.74 0.21 12.23
N ALA A 100 -2.02 -0.17 12.15
CA ALA A 100 -2.46 -1.48 11.74
C ALA A 100 -3.60 -1.36 10.71
N HIS A 101 -3.69 -2.31 9.79
CA HIS A 101 -4.72 -2.31 8.77
C HIS A 101 -6.03 -2.87 9.34
N LYS A 102 -7.15 -2.13 9.18
CA LYS A 102 -8.49 -2.61 9.54
C LYS A 102 -8.82 -3.96 8.89
N GLY A 103 -9.39 -4.87 9.66
CA GLY A 103 -9.78 -6.20 9.17
C GLY A 103 -8.68 -7.26 9.25
N ARG A 104 -7.47 -6.92 9.73
CA ARG A 104 -6.41 -7.89 10.04
C ARG A 104 -6.18 -7.96 11.53
N PRO A 105 -6.02 -9.16 12.13
CA PRO A 105 -5.65 -9.28 13.53
C PRO A 105 -4.25 -8.67 13.76
N VAL A 106 -4.05 -8.07 14.92
CA VAL A 106 -2.81 -7.37 15.28
C VAL A 106 -1.86 -8.33 15.98
N LYS A 107 -0.57 -8.34 15.58
CA LYS A 107 0.51 -9.02 16.26
C LYS A 107 1.62 -8.06 16.65
N VAL A 108 2.01 -8.09 17.93
CA VAL A 108 3.07 -7.24 18.47
C VAL A 108 4.41 -7.97 18.44
N LEU A 109 5.44 -7.32 17.89
CA LEU A 109 6.81 -7.81 17.78
C LEU A 109 7.79 -6.97 18.58
N ALA A 110 8.90 -7.55 18.98
CA ALA A 110 9.86 -7.04 19.96
C ALA A 110 10.88 -6.01 19.42
N ARG A 111 10.75 -5.53 18.18
CA ARG A 111 11.73 -4.57 17.64
C ARG A 111 11.65 -3.23 18.38
N GLY A 112 12.83 -2.72 18.76
CA GLY A 112 13.00 -1.47 19.49
C GLY A 112 12.99 -1.65 21.01
N GLU A 113 13.05 -0.55 21.74
CA GLU A 113 13.04 -0.51 23.19
C GLU A 113 11.72 0.08 23.72
N LEU A 114 11.39 -0.25 24.96
CA LEU A 114 10.18 0.22 25.62
C LEU A 114 10.55 0.71 27.04
N ASP A 115 10.52 2.00 27.23
CA ASP A 115 10.85 2.65 28.51
C ASP A 115 9.60 2.99 29.34
N LYS A 116 8.40 2.72 28.78
CA LYS A 116 7.13 3.08 29.39
C LYS A 116 6.33 1.83 29.77
N ALA A 117 5.68 1.86 30.91
CA ALA A 117 4.73 0.83 31.30
C ALA A 117 3.45 0.97 30.49
N LEU A 118 3.22 0.07 29.53
CA LEU A 118 2.04 0.06 28.64
C LEU A 118 1.18 -1.17 28.91
N THR A 119 -0.13 -0.96 28.98
CA THR A 119 -1.12 -2.05 28.89
C THR A 119 -1.47 -2.28 27.43
N VAL A 120 -1.01 -3.39 26.85
CA VAL A 120 -1.18 -3.67 25.42
C VAL A 120 -2.15 -4.82 25.21
N ARG A 121 -3.24 -4.55 24.50
CA ARG A 121 -4.22 -5.53 24.06
C ARG A 121 -4.01 -5.85 22.59
N ALA A 122 -3.75 -7.11 22.23
CA ALA A 122 -3.55 -7.55 20.86
C ALA A 122 -3.97 -9.00 20.64
N HIS A 123 -4.17 -9.41 19.39
CA HIS A 123 -4.56 -10.77 19.04
C HIS A 123 -3.41 -11.77 19.18
N ALA A 124 -2.16 -11.32 19.04
CA ALA A 124 -0.98 -12.15 19.23
C ALA A 124 0.24 -11.33 19.66
N PHE A 125 1.14 -11.94 20.40
CA PHE A 125 2.44 -11.40 20.78
C PHE A 125 3.57 -12.35 20.38
N SER A 126 4.74 -11.82 20.07
CA SER A 126 5.94 -12.66 20.10
C SER A 126 6.43 -12.83 21.54
N GLY A 127 7.06 -13.97 21.87
CA GLY A 127 7.59 -14.21 23.22
C GLY A 127 8.51 -13.09 23.71
N ALA A 128 9.40 -12.61 22.84
CA ALA A 128 10.29 -11.49 23.15
C ALA A 128 9.55 -10.14 23.34
N ALA A 129 8.43 -9.91 22.64
CA ALA A 129 7.64 -8.69 22.85
C ALA A 129 6.95 -8.72 24.20
N LYS A 130 6.36 -9.84 24.58
CA LYS A 130 5.72 -10.03 25.89
C LYS A 130 6.72 -9.79 27.01
N ALA A 131 7.91 -10.40 26.93
CA ALA A 131 8.96 -10.19 27.92
C ALA A 131 9.39 -8.72 28.06
N LYS A 132 9.54 -7.99 26.95
CA LYS A 132 9.88 -6.55 26.97
C LYS A 132 8.79 -5.69 27.59
N ILE A 133 7.51 -5.97 27.31
CA ILE A 133 6.39 -5.24 27.91
C ILE A 133 6.34 -5.48 29.43
N GLU A 134 6.51 -6.73 29.87
CA GLU A 134 6.55 -7.08 31.29
C GLU A 134 7.77 -6.50 32.01
N GLN A 135 8.95 -6.50 31.39
CA GLN A 135 10.17 -5.85 31.93
C GLN A 135 10.03 -4.36 32.11
N ALA A 136 9.30 -3.67 31.21
CA ALA A 136 8.97 -2.25 31.33
C ALA A 136 7.84 -1.97 32.37
N GLY A 137 7.35 -2.99 33.09
CA GLY A 137 6.28 -2.85 34.08
C GLY A 137 4.87 -2.78 33.47
N GLY A 138 4.73 -3.11 32.19
CA GLY A 138 3.45 -3.14 31.48
C GLY A 138 2.76 -4.50 31.55
N THR A 139 1.58 -4.61 30.95
CA THR A 139 0.80 -5.84 30.83
C THR A 139 0.48 -6.16 29.37
N ALA A 140 0.52 -7.44 28.98
CA ALA A 140 0.17 -7.91 27.66
C ALA A 140 -1.07 -8.80 27.72
N GLU A 141 -2.19 -8.33 27.18
CA GLU A 141 -3.49 -9.03 27.19
C GLU A 141 -3.84 -9.53 25.78
N LEU A 142 -4.27 -10.77 25.69
CA LEU A 142 -4.75 -11.34 24.43
C LEU A 142 -6.24 -11.02 24.25
N VAL A 143 -6.56 -10.46 23.09
CA VAL A 143 -7.93 -10.24 22.65
C VAL A 143 -8.30 -11.36 21.68
N GLY A 144 -9.34 -12.13 22.03
CA GLY A 144 -9.87 -13.21 21.19
C GLY A 144 -10.79 -12.70 20.08
#